data_6bd011f9e21c0f363f0caceb19284d32
#
_entry.id   6bd011f9e21c0f363f0caceb19284d32
#
_cell.length_a   1.000
_cell.length_b   1.000
_cell.length_c   1.000
_cell.angle_alpha   90.00
_cell.angle_beta   90.00
_cell.angle_gamma   90.00
#
_symmetry.space_group_name_H-M   'P 1'
#
loop_
_entity.id
_entity.type
_entity.pdbx_description
1 polymer ?
#
loop_
_entity_poly.entity_id
_entity_poly.type
_entity_poly.pdbx_seq_one_letter_code
_entity_poly.pdbx_strand_id
1 'polypeptide(L)'
;YEAMEEWMQSMERAAHELPSEAVPYGGSQTEQNCDERSLENQRYLINTGFHFGDWIIPSVVNEEGFTDGPASAFLTMNYVGSSLLAADADMFSEISELVGNMENAEKYCAYANRVRQAFEEEYVSEDGKLGQEMQGNYILALRHHMVSPEKEPLLAERLNELVVKNGFRLDTGFMATPHI
;
A
#
# COMPACT_ATOMS: atom_id res chain seq x y z
N TYR A 1 -10.77 12.14 -19.03
CA TYR A 1 -9.67 11.22 -19.30
C TYR A 1 -8.31 11.90 -19.04
N GLU A 2 -8.02 13.05 -19.67
CA GLU A 2 -6.74 13.77 -19.56
C GLU A 2 -6.33 14.02 -18.09
N ALA A 3 -7.25 14.52 -17.26
CA ALA A 3 -6.95 14.76 -15.83
C ALA A 3 -6.60 13.47 -15.05
N MET A 4 -7.18 12.33 -15.44
CA MET A 4 -6.82 11.04 -14.85
C MET A 4 -5.44 10.58 -15.29
N GLU A 5 -5.09 10.82 -16.54
CA GLU A 5 -3.76 10.53 -17.07
C GLU A 5 -2.69 11.38 -16.37
N GLU A 6 -2.93 12.68 -16.22
CA GLU A 6 -2.05 13.57 -15.44
C GLU A 6 -1.90 13.14 -13.98
N TRP A 7 -3.00 12.68 -13.36
CA TRP A 7 -2.98 12.11 -12.01
C TRP A 7 -2.07 10.88 -11.95
N MET A 8 -2.27 9.90 -12.84
CA MET A 8 -1.47 8.68 -12.86
C MET A 8 0.02 8.97 -13.11
N GLN A 9 0.35 9.87 -14.03
CA GLN A 9 1.72 10.31 -14.26
C GLN A 9 2.34 11.00 -13.02
N SER A 10 1.53 11.72 -12.25
CA SER A 10 1.97 12.33 -11.00
C SER A 10 2.27 11.25 -9.93
N MET A 11 1.44 10.23 -9.84
CA MET A 11 1.64 9.12 -8.90
C MET A 11 2.84 8.25 -9.29
N GLU A 12 3.05 7.99 -10.59
CA GLU A 12 4.27 7.35 -11.09
C GLU A 12 5.54 8.13 -10.68
N ARG A 13 5.54 9.46 -10.85
CA ARG A 13 6.67 10.30 -10.42
C ARG A 13 6.89 10.23 -8.92
N ALA A 14 5.84 10.30 -8.11
CA ALA A 14 5.94 10.21 -6.66
C ALA A 14 6.51 8.84 -6.20
N ALA A 15 6.10 7.75 -6.83
CA ALA A 15 6.65 6.42 -6.54
C ALA A 15 8.14 6.29 -6.94
N HIS A 16 8.57 6.99 -8.00
CA HIS A 16 9.96 6.96 -8.46
C HIS A 16 10.92 7.80 -7.59
N GLU A 17 10.41 8.62 -6.70
CA GLU A 17 11.25 9.33 -5.72
C GLU A 17 11.83 8.34 -4.73
N LEU A 18 13.16 8.26 -4.67
CA LEU A 18 13.84 7.33 -3.75
C LEU A 18 13.92 7.89 -2.33
N PRO A 19 13.96 7.02 -1.32
CA PRO A 19 14.02 7.42 0.09
C PRO A 19 15.22 8.27 0.50
N SER A 20 16.27 8.36 -0.31
CA SER A 20 17.45 9.21 -0.04
C SER A 20 17.15 10.70 0.09
N GLU A 21 16.05 11.13 -0.56
CA GLU A 21 15.54 12.51 -0.48
C GLU A 21 14.38 12.62 0.52
N ALA A 22 14.12 11.53 1.25
CA ALA A 22 12.94 11.38 2.07
C ALA A 22 12.90 12.42 3.19
N VAL A 23 11.79 13.09 3.26
CA VAL A 23 11.30 13.80 4.42
C VAL A 23 11.35 12.86 5.64
N PRO A 24 11.76 13.34 6.83
CA PRO A 24 12.05 12.51 8.01
C PRO A 24 10.87 11.70 8.58
N TYR A 25 9.78 11.57 7.86
CA TYR A 25 8.54 10.91 8.28
C TYR A 25 8.21 9.60 7.56
N GLY A 26 9.01 9.17 6.60
CA GLY A 26 8.80 7.87 5.97
C GLY A 26 9.59 6.78 6.70
N GLY A 27 8.92 5.81 7.27
CA GLY A 27 9.54 4.62 7.86
C GLY A 27 10.13 3.65 6.81
N SER A 28 10.47 4.15 5.62
CA SER A 28 11.06 3.38 4.55
C SER A 28 12.54 3.14 4.79
N GLN A 29 13.03 2.05 4.23
CA GLN A 29 14.46 1.76 4.20
C GLN A 29 15.19 2.90 3.47
N THR A 30 16.31 3.34 4.03
CA THR A 30 17.19 4.29 3.35
C THR A 30 18.02 3.57 2.28
N GLU A 31 18.42 4.27 1.22
CA GLU A 31 19.32 3.72 0.18
C GLU A 31 20.50 2.92 0.72
N GLN A 32 21.00 3.28 1.90
CA GLN A 32 22.13 2.66 2.55
C GLN A 32 21.87 1.22 3.02
N ASN A 33 20.62 0.79 3.12
CA ASN A 33 20.20 -0.53 3.61
C ASN A 33 19.50 -1.39 2.56
N CYS A 34 19.40 -0.91 1.32
CA CYS A 34 18.75 -1.62 0.22
C CYS A 34 19.80 -2.25 -0.71
N ASP A 35 19.55 -3.48 -1.16
CA ASP A 35 20.24 -4.04 -2.33
C ASP A 35 19.67 -3.46 -3.65
N GLU A 36 20.29 -3.79 -4.79
CA GLU A 36 19.87 -3.25 -6.10
C GLU A 36 18.41 -3.62 -6.44
N ARG A 37 17.96 -4.82 -6.06
CA ARG A 37 16.57 -5.26 -6.29
C ARG A 37 15.60 -4.46 -5.44
N SER A 38 15.91 -4.26 -4.17
CA SER A 38 15.09 -3.47 -3.26
C SER A 38 15.01 -2.01 -3.72
N LEU A 39 16.12 -1.41 -4.17
CA LEU A 39 16.11 -0.07 -4.76
C LEU A 39 15.20 0.03 -6.00
N GLU A 40 15.23 -0.99 -6.86
CA GLU A 40 14.33 -1.03 -8.02
C GLU A 40 12.86 -1.17 -7.60
N ASN A 41 12.55 -2.01 -6.61
CA ASN A 41 11.21 -2.17 -6.07
C ASN A 41 10.68 -0.87 -5.45
N GLN A 42 11.53 -0.13 -4.73
CA GLN A 42 11.16 1.14 -4.11
C GLN A 42 10.62 2.18 -5.12
N ARG A 43 11.02 2.09 -6.40
CA ARG A 43 10.52 2.96 -7.47
C ARG A 43 9.07 2.71 -7.88
N TYR A 44 8.47 1.63 -7.38
CA TYR A 44 7.08 1.25 -7.65
C TYR A 44 6.19 1.33 -6.40
N LEU A 45 6.70 1.88 -5.29
CA LEU A 45 6.00 1.92 -4.02
C LEU A 45 5.84 3.37 -3.54
N ILE A 46 4.69 3.70 -2.96
CA ILE A 46 4.48 5.00 -2.30
C ILE A 46 5.02 4.90 -0.88
N ASN A 47 6.30 5.18 -0.73
CA ASN A 47 7.04 5.05 0.53
C ASN A 47 7.86 6.29 0.91
N THR A 48 7.65 7.39 0.20
CA THR A 48 8.26 8.69 0.47
C THR A 48 7.19 9.75 0.77
N GLY A 49 7.60 10.79 1.49
CA GLY A 49 6.67 11.83 1.89
C GLY A 49 5.69 11.39 2.98
N PHE A 50 4.81 12.29 3.37
CA PHE A 50 3.74 12.04 4.33
C PHE A 50 2.39 11.95 3.62
N HIS A 51 1.64 10.89 3.91
CA HIS A 51 0.23 10.79 3.58
C HIS A 51 -0.54 10.07 4.71
N PHE A 52 -1.87 10.18 4.71
CA PHE A 52 -2.69 9.83 5.87
C PHE A 52 -2.77 8.34 6.18
N GLY A 53 -2.43 7.45 5.25
CA GLY A 53 -2.55 6.02 5.48
C GLY A 53 -3.97 5.61 5.87
N ASP A 54 -4.08 4.62 6.75
CA ASP A 54 -5.36 4.23 7.38
C ASP A 54 -5.55 5.04 8.67
N TRP A 55 -6.03 6.26 8.53
CA TRP A 55 -6.13 7.28 9.59
C TRP A 55 -7.12 6.91 10.69
N ILE A 56 -6.76 7.20 11.96
CA ILE A 56 -7.61 6.98 13.14
C ILE A 56 -7.91 5.49 13.39
N ILE A 57 -6.87 4.71 13.70
CA ILE A 57 -7.01 3.32 14.12
C ILE A 57 -7.32 3.28 15.61
N PRO A 58 -8.37 2.56 16.07
CA PRO A 58 -8.82 2.59 17.46
C PRO A 58 -7.77 2.17 18.51
N SER A 59 -6.89 1.22 18.20
CA SER A 59 -5.84 0.77 19.12
C SER A 59 -4.63 1.70 19.18
N VAL A 60 -4.48 2.60 18.20
CA VAL A 60 -3.37 3.55 18.15
C VAL A 60 -3.75 4.82 18.89
N VAL A 61 -3.29 4.93 20.13
CA VAL A 61 -3.66 6.03 21.03
C VAL A 61 -2.42 6.78 21.51
N ASN A 62 -2.57 8.07 21.76
CA ASN A 62 -1.56 8.89 22.38
C ASN A 62 -1.48 8.66 23.91
N GLU A 63 -0.57 9.36 24.59
CA GLU A 63 -0.37 9.25 26.05
C GLU A 63 -1.62 9.64 26.86
N GLU A 64 -2.52 10.44 26.29
CA GLU A 64 -3.79 10.86 26.94
C GLU A 64 -4.94 9.87 26.69
N GLY A 65 -4.71 8.82 25.88
CA GLY A 65 -5.70 7.80 25.53
C GLY A 65 -6.64 8.18 24.39
N PHE A 66 -6.34 9.26 23.63
CA PHE A 66 -7.08 9.61 22.42
C PHE A 66 -6.44 8.98 21.18
N THR A 67 -7.25 8.64 20.19
CA THR A 67 -6.78 8.09 18.92
C THR A 67 -5.74 9.02 18.26
N ASP A 68 -4.59 8.44 17.92
CA ASP A 68 -3.47 9.16 17.31
C ASP A 68 -3.45 8.95 15.78
N GLY A 69 -3.93 9.95 15.07
CA GLY A 69 -3.99 9.92 13.61
C GLY A 69 -2.60 9.88 12.95
N PRO A 70 -1.68 10.79 13.29
CA PRO A 70 -0.30 10.72 12.80
C PRO A 70 0.39 9.38 13.05
N ALA A 71 0.29 8.82 14.25
CA ALA A 71 0.86 7.51 14.55
C ALA A 71 0.20 6.40 13.72
N SER A 72 -1.13 6.45 13.53
CA SER A 72 -1.85 5.53 12.63
C SER A 72 -1.32 5.63 11.20
N ALA A 73 -1.08 6.85 10.70
CA ALA A 73 -0.51 7.07 9.37
C ALA A 73 0.86 6.41 9.24
N PHE A 74 1.78 6.62 10.16
CA PHE A 74 3.13 6.03 10.10
C PHE A 74 3.15 4.50 10.08
N LEU A 75 2.16 3.85 10.70
CA LEU A 75 2.04 2.40 10.70
C LEU A 75 1.45 1.84 9.40
N THR A 76 0.81 2.67 8.58
CA THR A 76 -0.02 2.17 7.48
C THR A 76 0.26 2.82 6.13
N MET A 77 0.82 4.02 6.09
CA MET A 77 0.90 4.83 4.86
C MET A 77 1.57 4.11 3.70
N ASN A 78 2.68 3.41 3.91
CA ASN A 78 3.40 2.71 2.82
C ASN A 78 2.55 1.59 2.21
N TYR A 79 1.80 0.87 3.03
CA TYR A 79 0.91 -0.22 2.59
C TYR A 79 -0.32 0.31 1.88
N VAL A 80 -0.98 1.30 2.48
CA VAL A 80 -2.18 1.95 1.92
C VAL A 80 -1.84 2.65 0.60
N GLY A 81 -0.81 3.49 0.58
CA GLY A 81 -0.43 4.24 -0.62
C GLY A 81 -0.09 3.33 -1.79
N SER A 82 0.71 2.27 -1.55
CA SER A 82 1.09 1.32 -2.60
C SER A 82 -0.09 0.47 -3.07
N SER A 83 -1.00 0.06 -2.16
CA SER A 83 -2.21 -0.67 -2.54
C SER A 83 -3.16 0.17 -3.39
N LEU A 84 -3.33 1.44 -3.04
CA LEU A 84 -4.15 2.37 -3.83
C LEU A 84 -3.50 2.71 -5.17
N LEU A 85 -2.18 2.83 -5.23
CA LEU A 85 -1.47 3.04 -6.51
C LEU A 85 -1.75 1.89 -7.50
N ALA A 86 -1.69 0.63 -7.05
CA ALA A 86 -2.03 -0.51 -7.89
C ALA A 86 -3.50 -0.47 -8.33
N ALA A 87 -4.43 -0.16 -7.42
CA ALA A 87 -5.86 -0.08 -7.72
C ALA A 87 -6.18 1.05 -8.71
N ASP A 88 -5.56 2.23 -8.54
CA ASP A 88 -5.73 3.37 -9.46
C ASP A 88 -5.18 3.04 -10.86
N ALA A 89 -4.04 2.34 -10.93
CA ALA A 89 -3.46 1.90 -12.20
C ALA A 89 -4.36 0.88 -12.92
N ASP A 90 -4.94 -0.09 -12.21
CA ASP A 90 -5.92 -1.03 -12.80
C ASP A 90 -7.15 -0.27 -13.32
N MET A 91 -7.71 0.60 -12.50
CA MET A 91 -8.90 1.38 -12.89
C MET A 91 -8.61 2.25 -14.12
N PHE A 92 -7.46 2.88 -14.17
CA PHE A 92 -7.08 3.71 -15.32
C PHE A 92 -6.80 2.86 -16.57
N SER A 93 -6.24 1.65 -16.40
CA SER A 93 -6.11 0.66 -17.49
C SER A 93 -7.46 0.30 -18.08
N GLU A 94 -8.44 -0.08 -17.26
CA GLU A 94 -9.81 -0.42 -17.69
C GLU A 94 -10.51 0.76 -18.39
N ILE A 95 -10.39 1.96 -17.85
CA ILE A 95 -10.97 3.17 -18.45
C ILE A 95 -10.29 3.46 -19.79
N SER A 96 -8.97 3.26 -19.89
CA SER A 96 -8.22 3.46 -21.14
C SER A 96 -8.68 2.49 -22.23
N GLU A 97 -8.92 1.23 -21.88
CA GLU A 97 -9.50 0.24 -22.78
C GLU A 97 -10.89 0.66 -23.28
N LEU A 98 -11.76 1.10 -22.36
CA LEU A 98 -13.13 1.53 -22.68
C LEU A 98 -13.18 2.74 -23.64
N VAL A 99 -12.20 3.65 -23.55
CA VAL A 99 -12.12 4.81 -24.45
C VAL A 99 -11.29 4.54 -25.70
N GLY A 100 -10.75 3.32 -25.86
CA GLY A 100 -9.99 2.88 -27.04
C GLY A 100 -8.52 3.28 -27.03
N ASN A 101 -7.98 3.73 -25.89
CA ASN A 101 -6.54 4.00 -25.73
C ASN A 101 -5.81 2.73 -25.24
N MET A 102 -5.54 1.81 -26.17
CA MET A 102 -4.91 0.52 -25.86
C MET A 102 -3.49 0.66 -25.32
N GLU A 103 -2.74 1.67 -25.74
CA GLU A 103 -1.38 1.93 -25.26
C GLU A 103 -1.37 2.19 -23.74
N ASN A 104 -2.24 3.08 -23.27
CA ASN A 104 -2.37 3.34 -21.84
C ASN A 104 -2.99 2.15 -21.09
N ALA A 105 -3.92 1.41 -21.70
CA ALA A 105 -4.48 0.21 -21.09
C ALA A 105 -3.39 -0.83 -20.78
N GLU A 106 -2.57 -1.17 -21.76
CA GLU A 106 -1.46 -2.12 -21.59
C GLU A 106 -0.39 -1.59 -20.63
N LYS A 107 -0.02 -0.31 -20.75
CA LYS A 107 0.96 0.33 -19.87
C LYS A 107 0.56 0.23 -18.41
N TYR A 108 -0.65 0.65 -18.06
CA TYR A 108 -1.07 0.74 -16.66
C TYR A 108 -1.47 -0.61 -16.07
N CYS A 109 -1.92 -1.58 -16.87
CA CYS A 109 -2.03 -2.97 -16.46
C CYS A 109 -0.66 -3.55 -16.05
N ALA A 110 0.36 -3.35 -16.87
CA ALA A 110 1.72 -3.79 -16.57
C ALA A 110 2.29 -3.08 -15.33
N TYR A 111 2.02 -1.77 -15.21
CA TYR A 111 2.45 -0.98 -14.05
C TYR A 111 1.82 -1.47 -12.75
N ALA A 112 0.50 -1.72 -12.71
CA ALA A 112 -0.19 -2.27 -11.55
C ALA A 112 0.42 -3.62 -11.09
N ASN A 113 0.70 -4.50 -12.05
CA ASN A 113 1.35 -5.78 -11.75
C ASN A 113 2.76 -5.60 -11.20
N ARG A 114 3.52 -4.62 -11.69
CA ARG A 114 4.85 -4.32 -11.16
C ARG A 114 4.81 -3.73 -9.76
N VAL A 115 3.81 -2.88 -9.45
CA VAL A 115 3.55 -2.39 -8.09
C VAL A 115 3.26 -3.55 -7.14
N ARG A 116 2.41 -4.50 -7.53
CA ARG A 116 2.09 -5.71 -6.72
C ARG A 116 3.31 -6.55 -6.46
N GLN A 117 4.11 -6.81 -7.50
CA GLN A 117 5.36 -7.56 -7.33
C GLN A 117 6.30 -6.87 -6.35
N ALA A 118 6.49 -5.55 -6.47
CA ALA A 118 7.32 -4.77 -5.56
C ALA A 118 6.80 -4.84 -4.11
N PHE A 119 5.48 -4.72 -3.94
CA PHE A 119 4.83 -4.81 -2.63
C PHE A 119 5.06 -6.18 -1.99
N GLU A 120 4.84 -7.27 -2.72
CA GLU A 120 5.04 -8.62 -2.21
C GLU A 120 6.51 -8.86 -1.81
N GLU A 121 7.46 -8.45 -2.66
CA GLU A 121 8.88 -8.65 -2.41
C GLU A 121 9.42 -7.82 -1.24
N GLU A 122 8.91 -6.59 -1.02
CA GLU A 122 9.43 -5.69 0.01
C GLU A 122 8.69 -5.80 1.35
N TYR A 123 7.39 -6.10 1.32
CA TYR A 123 6.55 -5.96 2.51
C TYR A 123 6.02 -7.27 3.06
N VAL A 124 6.12 -8.39 2.31
CA VAL A 124 5.48 -9.64 2.69
C VAL A 124 6.51 -10.74 2.91
N SER A 125 6.60 -11.23 4.13
CA SER A 125 7.45 -12.37 4.46
C SER A 125 6.93 -13.70 3.87
N GLU A 126 7.74 -14.75 3.92
CA GLU A 126 7.38 -16.07 3.40
C GLU A 126 6.15 -16.67 4.10
N ASP A 127 5.93 -16.34 5.37
CA ASP A 127 4.78 -16.80 6.18
C ASP A 127 3.58 -15.86 6.11
N GLY A 128 3.55 -14.91 5.16
CA GLY A 128 2.44 -14.00 4.92
C GLY A 128 2.30 -12.85 5.91
N LYS A 129 3.34 -12.55 6.70
CA LYS A 129 3.31 -11.38 7.58
C LYS A 129 3.73 -10.12 6.84
N LEU A 130 3.02 -9.05 7.13
CA LEU A 130 3.42 -7.70 6.77
C LEU A 130 4.36 -7.13 7.82
N GLY A 131 5.31 -6.29 7.40
CA GLY A 131 6.26 -5.66 8.33
C GLY A 131 5.59 -4.80 9.41
N GLN A 132 4.38 -4.29 9.13
CA GLN A 132 3.49 -3.64 10.09
C GLN A 132 2.15 -4.40 10.12
N GLU A 133 1.94 -5.19 11.18
CA GLU A 133 0.79 -6.08 11.32
C GLU A 133 -0.47 -5.35 11.81
N MET A 134 -1.01 -4.46 10.98
CA MET A 134 -2.26 -3.74 11.22
C MET A 134 -3.38 -4.37 10.38
N GLN A 135 -4.59 -4.55 10.94
CA GLN A 135 -5.72 -5.16 10.22
C GLN A 135 -5.98 -4.44 8.87
N GLY A 136 -5.92 -3.10 8.85
CA GLY A 136 -6.13 -2.30 7.64
C GLY A 136 -5.14 -2.62 6.52
N ASN A 137 -3.87 -2.87 6.84
CA ASN A 137 -2.85 -3.22 5.85
C ASN A 137 -3.18 -4.55 5.15
N TYR A 138 -3.60 -5.57 5.92
CA TYR A 138 -4.01 -6.87 5.36
C TYR A 138 -5.29 -6.78 4.53
N ILE A 139 -6.29 -6.01 5.00
CA ILE A 139 -7.55 -5.82 4.29
C ILE A 139 -7.31 -5.20 2.91
N LEU A 140 -6.54 -4.11 2.84
CA LEU A 140 -6.26 -3.45 1.57
C LEU A 140 -5.35 -4.29 0.66
N ALA A 141 -4.37 -5.00 1.23
CA ALA A 141 -3.54 -5.92 0.47
C ALA A 141 -4.36 -7.05 -0.19
N LEU A 142 -5.28 -7.66 0.55
CA LEU A 142 -6.19 -8.68 0.03
C LEU A 142 -7.19 -8.08 -0.97
N ARG A 143 -7.78 -6.92 -0.66
CA ARG A 143 -8.79 -6.27 -1.52
C ARG A 143 -8.25 -5.92 -2.90
N HIS A 144 -6.98 -5.53 -3.00
CA HIS A 144 -6.34 -5.06 -4.23
C HIS A 144 -5.36 -6.09 -4.81
N HIS A 145 -5.42 -7.36 -4.31
CA HIS A 145 -4.60 -8.47 -4.80
C HIS A 145 -3.10 -8.15 -4.82
N MET A 146 -2.60 -7.57 -3.71
CA MET A 146 -1.22 -7.09 -3.62
C MET A 146 -0.17 -8.20 -3.48
N VAL A 147 -0.61 -9.45 -3.45
CA VAL A 147 0.24 -10.64 -3.38
C VAL A 147 -0.21 -11.69 -4.38
N SER A 148 0.69 -12.62 -4.67
CA SER A 148 0.37 -13.79 -5.50
C SER A 148 -0.78 -14.62 -4.89
N PRO A 149 -1.57 -15.32 -5.72
CA PRO A 149 -2.68 -16.15 -5.26
C PRO A 149 -2.28 -17.19 -4.21
N GLU A 150 -1.03 -17.65 -4.24
CA GLU A 150 -0.46 -18.61 -3.28
C GLU A 150 -0.30 -18.00 -1.89
N LYS A 151 -0.07 -16.71 -1.80
CA LYS A 151 0.11 -15.99 -0.52
C LYS A 151 -1.19 -15.40 0.04
N GLU A 152 -2.22 -15.18 -0.77
CA GLU A 152 -3.50 -14.64 -0.27
C GLU A 152 -4.07 -15.42 0.93
N PRO A 153 -4.08 -16.77 0.94
CA PRO A 153 -4.55 -17.53 2.10
C PRO A 153 -3.72 -17.28 3.37
N LEU A 154 -2.41 -17.06 3.23
CA LEU A 154 -1.54 -16.75 4.36
C LEU A 154 -1.85 -15.37 4.95
N LEU A 155 -2.06 -14.35 4.10
CA LEU A 155 -2.48 -13.04 4.54
C LEU A 155 -3.85 -13.08 5.23
N ALA A 156 -4.79 -13.85 4.70
CA ALA A 156 -6.12 -13.99 5.28
C ALA A 156 -6.06 -14.67 6.67
N GLU A 157 -5.20 -15.68 6.84
CA GLU A 157 -4.97 -16.31 8.13
C GLU A 157 -4.39 -15.32 9.14
N ARG A 158 -3.38 -14.52 8.74
CA ARG A 158 -2.81 -13.47 9.60
C ARG A 158 -3.83 -12.42 10.00
N LEU A 159 -4.65 -11.95 9.06
CA LEU A 159 -5.75 -11.04 9.37
C LEU A 159 -6.70 -11.65 10.40
N ASN A 160 -7.09 -12.93 10.24
CA ASN A 160 -7.95 -13.63 11.19
C ASN A 160 -7.30 -13.71 12.59
N GLU A 161 -6.01 -14.01 12.68
CA GLU A 161 -5.27 -14.01 13.95
C GLU A 161 -5.32 -12.64 14.64
N LEU A 162 -5.14 -11.54 13.88
CA LEU A 162 -5.22 -10.17 14.42
C LEU A 162 -6.63 -9.84 14.91
N VAL A 163 -7.67 -10.25 14.19
CA VAL A 163 -9.08 -10.06 14.61
C VAL A 163 -9.38 -10.84 15.89
N VAL A 164 -8.96 -12.09 15.97
CA VAL A 164 -9.13 -12.94 17.16
C VAL A 164 -8.37 -12.34 18.35
N LYS A 165 -7.09 -11.96 18.15
CA LYS A 165 -6.26 -11.32 19.18
C LYS A 165 -6.88 -10.03 19.72
N ASN A 166 -7.58 -9.28 18.87
CA ASN A 166 -8.29 -8.06 19.24
C ASN A 166 -9.71 -8.33 19.81
N GLY A 167 -10.03 -9.57 20.19
CA GLY A 167 -11.32 -9.94 20.76
C GLY A 167 -12.48 -9.80 19.78
N PHE A 168 -12.26 -10.15 18.52
CA PHE A 168 -13.22 -10.03 17.40
C PHE A 168 -13.72 -8.59 17.16
N ARG A 169 -12.84 -7.62 17.38
CA ARG A 169 -13.11 -6.21 17.12
C ARG A 169 -12.32 -5.74 15.91
N LEU A 170 -12.96 -4.89 15.12
CA LEU A 170 -12.28 -4.18 14.04
C LEU A 170 -11.30 -3.17 14.64
N ASP A 171 -10.13 -3.11 14.01
CA ASP A 171 -9.06 -2.20 14.37
C ASP A 171 -8.50 -1.58 13.08
N THR A 172 -9.38 -0.86 12.41
CA THR A 172 -9.12 -0.22 11.11
C THR A 172 -9.47 1.25 11.15
N GLY A 173 -8.74 2.03 10.41
CA GLY A 173 -9.06 3.43 10.17
C GLY A 173 -10.11 3.61 9.06
N PHE A 174 -10.22 4.84 8.56
CA PHE A 174 -11.29 5.17 7.61
C PHE A 174 -11.04 4.64 6.20
N MET A 175 -9.78 4.35 5.81
CA MET A 175 -9.48 3.82 4.47
C MET A 175 -9.80 2.34 4.34
N ALA A 176 -9.47 1.52 5.35
CA ALA A 176 -9.68 0.09 5.28
C ALA A 176 -11.12 -0.33 5.67
N THR A 177 -11.78 0.40 6.58
CA THR A 177 -13.13 0.07 7.07
C THR A 177 -14.17 -0.18 5.96
N PRO A 178 -14.23 0.58 4.84
CA PRO A 178 -15.21 0.33 3.78
C PRO A 178 -15.01 -0.99 3.00
N HIS A 179 -13.88 -1.66 3.20
CA HIS A 179 -13.49 -2.87 2.44
C HIS A 179 -13.63 -4.17 3.23
N ILE A 180 -14.30 -4.12 4.38
CA ILE A 180 -14.55 -5.27 5.26
C ILE A 180 -15.77 -6.07 4.81
#